data_2fcf937f19d7b24c590fdebd77ca286f
#
_entry.id   2fcf937f19d7b24c590fdebd77ca286f
#
_cell.length_a   1.000
_cell.length_b   1.000
_cell.length_c   1.000
_cell.angle_alpha   90.00
_cell.angle_beta   90.00
_cell.angle_gamma   90.00
#
_symmetry.space_group_name_H-M   'P 1'
#
loop_
_entity.id
_entity.type
_entity.pdbx_description
1 polymer ?
#
loop_
_entity_poly.entity_id
_entity_poly.type
_entity_poly.pdbx_seq_one_letter_code
_entity_poly.pdbx_strand_id
1 'polypeptide(L)'
;MYKIQEAEMLANNIYRMVVEAPRVAQHCLPGQFVIVKADEEGERIPLTICDYDREAGTITIVFMPIGESTKKMKDLKAGDAFMDFVGPLGQPSEFCSEDIEELKKKRIVFVAGGVGTAPVYPQLKWLHEHGITADAIVGAKTKDLVILEKEM
;
A
#
# COMPACT_ATOMS: atom_id res chain seq x y z
N MET A 1 -11.57 -5.60 -15.63
CA MET A 1 -11.91 -4.63 -14.56
C MET A 1 -11.53 -5.22 -13.21
N TYR A 2 -11.07 -4.40 -12.30
CA TYR A 2 -10.52 -4.81 -10.99
C TYR A 2 -11.45 -4.31 -9.90
N LYS A 3 -12.20 -5.22 -9.30
CA LYS A 3 -13.28 -4.90 -8.35
C LYS A 3 -12.72 -4.38 -7.02
N ILE A 4 -13.32 -3.32 -6.52
CA ILE A 4 -13.05 -2.77 -5.19
C ILE A 4 -13.90 -3.55 -4.18
N GLN A 5 -13.25 -4.24 -3.25
CA GLN A 5 -13.92 -4.97 -2.17
C GLN A 5 -14.25 -4.05 -0.99
N GLU A 6 -13.32 -3.17 -0.67
CA GLU A 6 -13.45 -2.22 0.43
C GLU A 6 -12.98 -0.84 -0.01
N ALA A 7 -13.66 0.19 0.47
CA ALA A 7 -13.28 1.59 0.31
C ALA A 7 -13.65 2.34 1.57
N GLU A 8 -12.67 2.97 2.22
CA GLU A 8 -12.88 3.71 3.46
C GLU A 8 -11.94 4.91 3.56
N MET A 9 -12.31 5.86 4.40
CA MET A 9 -11.45 6.98 4.78
C MET A 9 -10.74 6.63 6.09
N LEU A 10 -9.41 6.47 6.04
CA LEU A 10 -8.58 6.17 7.22
C LEU A 10 -8.41 7.37 8.14
N ALA A 11 -8.23 8.53 7.55
CA ALA A 11 -8.08 9.81 8.22
C ALA A 11 -8.59 10.92 7.27
N ASN A 12 -8.68 12.14 7.76
CA ASN A 12 -9.14 13.25 6.92
C ASN A 12 -8.30 13.33 5.63
N ASN A 13 -8.98 13.20 4.50
CA ASN A 13 -8.40 13.25 3.16
C ASN A 13 -7.40 12.12 2.84
N ILE A 14 -7.43 11.00 3.56
CA ILE A 14 -6.62 9.80 3.30
C ILE A 14 -7.57 8.61 3.14
N TYR A 15 -7.52 7.97 1.99
CA TYR A 15 -8.43 6.89 1.59
C TYR A 15 -7.66 5.57 1.42
N ARG A 16 -8.31 4.49 1.83
CA ARG A 16 -7.85 3.11 1.65
C ARG A 16 -8.83 2.36 0.76
N MET A 17 -8.31 1.59 -0.17
CA MET A 17 -9.09 0.67 -0.99
C MET A 17 -8.44 -0.70 -1.03
N VAL A 18 -9.25 -1.74 -0.94
CA VAL A 18 -8.86 -3.14 -1.16
C VAL A 18 -9.42 -3.58 -2.51
N VAL A 19 -8.54 -4.00 -3.40
CA VAL A 19 -8.86 -4.28 -4.81
C VAL A 19 -8.51 -5.71 -5.18
N GLU A 20 -9.43 -6.40 -5.86
CA GLU A 20 -9.19 -7.75 -6.40
C GLU A 20 -8.17 -7.66 -7.54
N ALA A 21 -6.97 -8.17 -7.30
CA ALA A 21 -5.87 -8.22 -8.25
C ALA A 21 -4.98 -9.45 -8.00
N PRO A 22 -5.49 -10.67 -8.19
CA PRO A 22 -4.83 -11.90 -7.75
C PRO A 22 -3.44 -12.10 -8.36
N ARG A 23 -3.23 -11.73 -9.62
CA ARG A 23 -1.91 -11.82 -10.26
C ARG A 23 -0.90 -10.90 -9.60
N VAL A 24 -1.31 -9.68 -9.24
CA VAL A 24 -0.45 -8.72 -8.55
C VAL A 24 -0.15 -9.21 -7.13
N ALA A 25 -1.18 -9.64 -6.39
CA ALA A 25 -1.05 -10.14 -5.03
C ALA A 25 -0.09 -11.34 -4.92
N GLN A 26 -0.12 -12.25 -5.90
CA GLN A 26 0.75 -13.43 -5.92
C GLN A 26 2.24 -13.10 -6.11
N HIS A 27 2.57 -12.00 -6.80
CA HIS A 27 3.93 -11.72 -7.23
C HIS A 27 4.55 -10.48 -6.60
N CYS A 28 3.75 -9.62 -5.94
CA CYS A 28 4.27 -8.39 -5.35
C CYS A 28 5.16 -8.64 -4.13
N LEU A 29 6.09 -7.73 -3.94
CA LEU A 29 6.98 -7.63 -2.78
C LEU A 29 6.94 -6.19 -2.23
N PRO A 30 7.33 -5.98 -0.97
CA PRO A 30 7.39 -4.64 -0.38
C PRO A 30 8.25 -3.68 -1.20
N GLY A 31 7.83 -2.43 -1.28
CA GLY A 31 8.50 -1.38 -2.04
C GLY A 31 8.01 -1.22 -3.48
N GLN A 32 7.26 -2.18 -4.00
CA GLN A 32 6.69 -2.11 -5.34
C GLN A 32 5.38 -1.29 -5.37
N PHE A 33 4.96 -0.91 -6.56
CA PHE A 33 3.77 -0.11 -6.81
C PHE A 33 2.90 -0.70 -7.91
N VAL A 34 1.72 -0.16 -8.05
CA VAL A 34 0.78 -0.42 -9.14
C VAL A 34 0.46 0.86 -9.87
N ILE A 35 0.06 0.75 -11.13
CA ILE A 35 -0.54 1.85 -11.88
C ILE A 35 -2.02 1.57 -11.99
N VAL A 36 -2.84 2.51 -11.54
CA VAL A 36 -4.30 2.41 -11.57
C VAL A 36 -4.90 3.42 -12.54
N LYS A 37 -6.03 3.06 -13.15
CA LYS A 37 -6.85 3.92 -13.97
C LYS A 37 -8.31 3.71 -13.60
N ALA A 38 -9.01 4.77 -13.21
CA ALA A 38 -10.39 4.67 -12.71
C ALA A 38 -11.39 4.37 -13.85
N ASP A 39 -11.33 5.13 -14.93
CA ASP A 39 -12.25 5.09 -16.07
C ASP A 39 -11.53 5.40 -17.39
N GLU A 40 -12.25 5.42 -18.52
CA GLU A 40 -11.67 5.68 -19.84
C GLU A 40 -11.00 7.04 -19.96
N GLU A 41 -11.51 8.05 -19.28
CA GLU A 41 -10.99 9.43 -19.29
C GLU A 41 -9.92 9.68 -18.21
N GLY A 42 -9.81 8.77 -17.23
CA GLY A 42 -8.89 8.89 -16.10
C GLY A 42 -7.42 8.76 -16.53
N GLU A 43 -6.56 9.45 -15.79
CA GLU A 43 -5.11 9.30 -15.92
C GLU A 43 -4.63 7.99 -15.29
N ARG A 44 -3.48 7.51 -15.73
CA ARG A 44 -2.74 6.43 -15.07
C ARG A 44 -1.95 6.96 -13.90
N ILE A 45 -2.28 6.49 -12.69
CA ILE A 45 -1.69 6.97 -11.44
C ILE A 45 -0.88 5.87 -10.79
N PRO A 46 0.42 6.10 -10.51
CA PRO A 46 1.23 5.18 -9.74
C PRO A 46 0.90 5.30 -8.24
N LEU A 47 0.63 4.17 -7.60
CA LEU A 47 0.38 4.08 -6.16
C LEU A 47 1.18 2.93 -5.56
N THR A 48 1.89 3.21 -4.48
CA THR A 48 2.64 2.19 -3.76
C THR A 48 1.67 1.17 -3.15
N ILE A 49 2.02 -0.10 -3.23
CA ILE A 49 1.29 -1.18 -2.58
C ILE A 49 1.45 -1.00 -1.06
N CYS A 50 0.32 -0.83 -0.36
CA CYS A 50 0.29 -0.70 1.10
C CYS A 50 0.21 -2.06 1.79
N ASP A 51 -0.55 -2.99 1.23
CA ASP A 51 -0.69 -4.34 1.74
C ASP A 51 -1.14 -5.29 0.61
N TYR A 52 -0.99 -6.58 0.85
CA TYR A 52 -1.43 -7.62 -0.06
C TYR A 52 -1.86 -8.87 0.72
N ASP A 53 -2.86 -9.55 0.21
CA ASP A 53 -3.29 -10.85 0.67
C ASP A 53 -3.25 -11.84 -0.51
N ARG A 54 -2.36 -12.83 -0.42
CA ARG A 54 -2.17 -13.82 -1.49
C ARG A 54 -3.30 -14.82 -1.57
N GLU A 55 -3.93 -15.15 -0.45
CA GLU A 55 -5.05 -16.11 -0.38
C GLU A 55 -6.32 -15.45 -0.92
N ALA A 56 -6.64 -14.25 -0.46
CA ALA A 56 -7.77 -13.48 -0.95
C ALA A 56 -7.54 -12.91 -2.36
N GLY A 57 -6.30 -12.83 -2.83
CA GLY A 57 -5.94 -12.26 -4.13
C GLY A 57 -6.17 -10.76 -4.19
N THR A 58 -5.90 -10.04 -3.10
CA THR A 58 -6.18 -8.62 -2.99
C THR A 58 -4.93 -7.77 -2.78
N ILE A 59 -5.01 -6.53 -3.24
CA ILE A 59 -4.03 -5.47 -3.03
C ILE A 59 -4.71 -4.31 -2.31
N THR A 60 -4.03 -3.78 -1.31
CA THR A 60 -4.45 -2.55 -0.63
C THR A 60 -3.64 -1.37 -1.13
N ILE A 61 -4.32 -0.32 -1.50
CA ILE A 61 -3.76 0.98 -1.86
C ILE A 61 -4.27 2.06 -0.92
N VAL A 62 -3.40 3.04 -0.62
CA VAL A 62 -3.74 4.21 0.20
C VAL A 62 -3.31 5.46 -0.57
N PHE A 63 -4.19 6.45 -0.64
CA PHE A 63 -3.94 7.66 -1.41
C PHE A 63 -4.62 8.89 -0.82
N MET A 64 -4.13 10.06 -1.23
CA MET A 64 -4.77 11.35 -0.97
C MET A 64 -5.35 11.90 -2.27
N PRO A 65 -6.58 12.45 -2.27
CA PRO A 65 -7.19 13.07 -3.44
C PRO A 65 -6.61 14.48 -3.69
N ILE A 66 -5.46 14.53 -4.33
CA ILE A 66 -4.73 15.78 -4.62
C ILE A 66 -5.08 16.29 -6.03
N GLY A 67 -5.03 15.41 -7.05
CA GLY A 67 -5.33 15.73 -8.46
C GLY A 67 -6.75 15.31 -8.86
N GLU A 68 -7.16 15.66 -10.08
CA GLU A 68 -8.51 15.36 -10.61
C GLU A 68 -8.80 13.85 -10.57
N SER A 69 -7.87 13.02 -11.00
CA SER A 69 -8.06 11.57 -11.04
C SER A 69 -8.17 10.96 -9.65
N THR A 70 -7.36 11.40 -8.68
CA THR A 70 -7.47 10.91 -7.30
C THR A 70 -8.71 11.43 -6.59
N LYS A 71 -9.24 12.59 -6.97
CA LYS A 71 -10.54 13.07 -6.52
C LYS A 71 -11.69 12.23 -7.06
N LYS A 72 -11.64 11.79 -8.32
CA LYS A 72 -12.61 10.82 -8.87
C LYS A 72 -12.49 9.47 -8.14
N MET A 73 -11.28 9.00 -7.88
CA MET A 73 -11.06 7.74 -7.17
C MET A 73 -11.70 7.70 -5.78
N LYS A 74 -11.63 8.79 -5.01
CA LYS A 74 -12.23 8.83 -3.66
C LYS A 74 -13.73 8.58 -3.63
N ASP A 75 -14.43 8.83 -4.74
CA ASP A 75 -15.87 8.66 -4.86
C ASP A 75 -16.26 7.21 -5.20
N LEU A 76 -15.29 6.38 -5.60
CA LEU A 76 -15.50 4.95 -5.83
C LEU A 76 -15.73 4.21 -4.50
N LYS A 77 -16.62 3.21 -4.54
CA LYS A 77 -17.07 2.45 -3.37
C LYS A 77 -16.84 0.96 -3.56
N ALA A 78 -17.03 0.21 -2.50
CA ALA A 78 -17.10 -1.24 -2.58
C ALA A 78 -18.17 -1.67 -3.60
N GLY A 79 -17.78 -2.54 -4.52
CA GLY A 79 -18.61 -2.96 -5.66
C GLY A 79 -18.26 -2.28 -6.98
N ASP A 80 -17.70 -1.06 -6.96
CA ASP A 80 -17.12 -0.42 -8.14
C ASP A 80 -15.84 -1.12 -8.59
N ALA A 81 -15.27 -0.71 -9.72
CA ALA A 81 -14.06 -1.31 -10.24
C ALA A 81 -13.14 -0.29 -10.91
N PHE A 82 -11.84 -0.50 -10.80
CA PHE A 82 -10.86 0.16 -11.65
C PHE A 82 -10.87 -0.45 -13.06
N MET A 83 -10.71 0.40 -14.08
CA MET A 83 -10.56 -0.05 -15.45
C MET A 83 -9.23 -0.77 -15.66
N ASP A 84 -8.13 -0.17 -15.22
CA ASP A 84 -6.79 -0.75 -15.24
C ASP A 84 -6.18 -0.81 -13.83
N PHE A 85 -5.46 -1.89 -13.57
CA PHE A 85 -4.69 -2.11 -12.36
C PHE A 85 -3.44 -2.94 -12.71
N VAL A 86 -2.36 -2.26 -13.03
CA VAL A 86 -1.15 -2.88 -13.60
C VAL A 86 -0.06 -2.97 -12.55
N GLY A 87 0.50 -4.16 -12.38
CA GLY A 87 1.57 -4.42 -11.42
C GLY A 87 1.90 -5.91 -11.26
N PRO A 88 2.80 -6.25 -10.33
CA PRO A 88 3.63 -5.31 -9.58
C PRO A 88 4.67 -4.63 -10.46
N LEU A 89 4.98 -3.37 -10.16
CA LEU A 89 5.97 -2.56 -10.85
C LEU A 89 7.04 -2.04 -9.89
N GLY A 90 8.17 -1.63 -10.44
CA GLY A 90 9.31 -1.16 -9.65
C GLY A 90 10.13 -2.29 -9.03
N GLN A 91 11.21 -1.90 -8.36
CA GLN A 91 12.08 -2.83 -7.66
C GLN A 91 11.56 -3.08 -6.23
N PRO A 92 11.60 -4.32 -5.74
CA PRO A 92 11.38 -4.60 -4.33
C PRO A 92 12.39 -3.87 -3.45
N SER A 93 12.05 -3.70 -2.18
CA SER A 93 13.00 -3.21 -1.17
C SER A 93 14.23 -4.11 -1.13
N GLU A 94 15.41 -3.52 -1.00
CA GLU A 94 16.69 -4.22 -1.10
C GLU A 94 16.81 -5.43 -0.16
N PHE A 95 16.27 -5.32 1.05
CA PHE A 95 16.30 -6.39 2.04
C PHE A 95 15.54 -7.66 1.59
N CYS A 96 14.65 -7.58 0.63
CA CYS A 96 13.95 -8.77 0.10
C CYS A 96 14.91 -9.76 -0.61
N SER A 97 16.09 -9.30 -1.01
CA SER A 97 17.15 -10.12 -1.63
C SER A 97 18.33 -10.40 -0.71
N GLU A 98 18.34 -9.84 0.51
CA GLU A 98 19.39 -10.08 1.49
C GLU A 98 19.19 -11.42 2.23
N ASP A 99 20.29 -11.94 2.79
CA ASP A 99 20.23 -13.10 3.67
C ASP A 99 19.48 -12.79 4.97
N ILE A 100 18.52 -13.63 5.33
CA ILE A 100 17.65 -13.42 6.50
C ILE A 100 18.47 -13.42 7.80
N GLU A 101 19.47 -14.29 7.93
CA GLU A 101 20.31 -14.35 9.14
C GLU A 101 21.20 -13.12 9.30
N GLU A 102 21.63 -12.52 8.19
CA GLU A 102 22.35 -11.24 8.21
C GLU A 102 21.41 -10.08 8.55
N LEU A 103 20.18 -10.08 8.04
CA LEU A 103 19.18 -9.08 8.40
C LEU A 103 18.82 -9.10 9.88
N LYS A 104 18.73 -10.28 10.49
CA LYS A 104 18.45 -10.44 11.94
C LYS A 104 19.52 -9.81 12.84
N LYS A 105 20.74 -9.62 12.33
CA LYS A 105 21.84 -8.96 13.06
C LYS A 105 21.73 -7.43 13.01
N LYS A 106 20.94 -6.88 12.10
CA LYS A 106 20.80 -5.43 11.90
C LYS A 106 19.70 -4.88 12.81
N ARG A 107 19.90 -3.65 13.28
CA ARG A 107 18.83 -2.86 13.86
C ARG A 107 18.16 -2.04 12.75
N ILE A 108 16.92 -2.36 12.43
CA ILE A 108 16.17 -1.74 11.34
C ILE A 108 15.14 -0.78 11.97
N VAL A 109 15.16 0.47 11.52
CA VAL A 109 14.24 1.51 11.98
C VAL A 109 13.61 2.18 10.76
N PHE A 110 12.29 2.20 10.71
CA PHE A 110 11.53 2.95 9.71
C PHE A 110 11.04 4.26 10.30
N VAL A 111 11.13 5.32 9.53
CA VAL A 111 10.56 6.62 9.87
C VAL A 111 9.55 7.01 8.81
N ALA A 112 8.30 7.19 9.19
CA ALA A 112 7.20 7.45 8.28
C ALA A 112 6.37 8.66 8.73
N GLY A 113 5.86 9.42 7.77
CA GLY A 113 5.04 10.60 8.04
C GLY A 113 3.81 10.69 7.16
N GLY A 114 2.64 10.92 7.76
CA GLY A 114 1.38 11.08 7.06
C GLY A 114 1.03 9.90 6.15
N VAL A 115 0.63 10.16 4.91
CA VAL A 115 0.34 9.13 3.91
C VAL A 115 1.56 8.26 3.57
N GLY A 116 2.78 8.74 3.80
CA GLY A 116 4.02 7.99 3.64
C GLY A 116 4.18 6.80 4.60
N THR A 117 3.30 6.67 5.58
CA THR A 117 3.18 5.48 6.44
C THR A 117 2.72 4.25 5.65
N ALA A 118 1.87 4.45 4.65
CA ALA A 118 1.33 3.35 3.83
C ALA A 118 2.41 2.49 3.13
N PRO A 119 3.42 3.05 2.44
CA PRO A 119 4.48 2.26 1.82
C PRO A 119 5.44 1.60 2.82
N VAL A 120 5.48 2.04 4.08
CA VAL A 120 6.31 1.42 5.13
C VAL A 120 5.65 0.16 5.70
N TYR A 121 4.34 0.13 5.80
CA TYR A 121 3.61 -1.00 6.39
C TYR A 121 3.96 -2.37 5.76
N PRO A 122 3.93 -2.56 4.44
CA PRO A 122 4.26 -3.86 3.85
C PRO A 122 5.70 -4.30 4.10
N GLN A 123 6.61 -3.36 4.31
CA GLN A 123 8.01 -3.62 4.63
C GLN A 123 8.15 -4.18 6.05
N LEU A 124 7.49 -3.57 7.03
CA LEU A 124 7.43 -4.08 8.41
C LEU A 124 6.77 -5.45 8.47
N LYS A 125 5.65 -5.63 7.78
CA LYS A 125 4.93 -6.90 7.70
C LYS A 125 5.83 -8.01 7.15
N TRP A 126 6.53 -7.76 6.04
CA TRP A 126 7.44 -8.73 5.43
C TRP A 126 8.58 -9.12 6.37
N LEU A 127 9.22 -8.15 7.03
CA LEU A 127 10.27 -8.42 8.01
C LEU A 127 9.75 -9.26 9.17
N HIS A 128 8.60 -8.91 9.72
CA HIS A 128 7.96 -9.65 10.80
C HIS A 128 7.65 -11.10 10.39
N GLU A 129 7.10 -11.32 9.22
CA GLU A 129 6.80 -12.65 8.67
C GLU A 129 8.07 -13.51 8.49
N HIS A 130 9.24 -12.87 8.35
CA HIS A 130 10.54 -13.53 8.26
C HIS A 130 11.28 -13.60 9.62
N GLY A 131 10.60 -13.30 10.72
CA GLY A 131 11.16 -13.36 12.07
C GLY A 131 12.14 -12.25 12.40
N ILE A 132 12.06 -11.11 11.71
CA ILE A 132 12.90 -9.94 11.92
C ILE A 132 12.08 -8.85 12.60
N THR A 133 12.56 -8.36 13.74
CA THR A 133 11.94 -7.22 14.43
C THR A 133 12.52 -5.92 13.89
N ALA A 134 11.66 -5.00 13.51
CA ALA A 134 12.02 -3.64 13.13
C ALA A 134 11.24 -2.63 13.96
N ASP A 135 11.87 -1.50 14.26
CA ASP A 135 11.23 -0.38 14.94
C ASP A 135 10.56 0.55 13.91
N ALA A 136 9.45 1.15 14.27
CA ALA A 136 8.79 2.17 13.43
C ALA A 136 8.53 3.44 14.23
N ILE A 137 8.87 4.58 13.63
CA ILE A 137 8.51 5.91 14.11
C ILE A 137 7.51 6.49 13.13
N VAL A 138 6.28 6.67 13.59
CA VAL A 138 5.19 7.20 12.75
C VAL A 138 4.79 8.57 13.27
N GLY A 139 4.74 9.54 12.37
CA GLY A 139 4.34 10.91 12.68
C GLY A 139 3.30 11.45 11.68
N ALA A 140 2.61 12.51 12.09
CA ALA A 140 1.70 13.28 11.25
C ALA A 140 1.62 14.73 11.78
N LYS A 141 0.99 15.62 11.03
CA LYS A 141 0.77 17.01 11.47
C LYS A 141 -0.09 17.08 12.74
N THR A 142 -1.05 16.16 12.88
CA THR A 142 -1.92 16.04 14.06
C THR A 142 -2.13 14.56 14.37
N LYS A 143 -2.58 14.24 15.59
CA LYS A 143 -2.85 12.88 16.02
C LYS A 143 -3.89 12.18 15.13
N ASP A 144 -4.90 12.91 14.68
CA ASP A 144 -6.01 12.39 13.88
C ASP A 144 -5.57 11.99 12.45
N LEU A 145 -4.37 12.43 12.01
CA LEU A 145 -3.79 12.11 10.71
C LEU A 145 -2.79 10.94 10.77
N VAL A 146 -2.56 10.38 11.95
CA VAL A 146 -1.76 9.15 12.09
C VAL A 146 -2.59 7.98 11.58
N ILE A 147 -2.05 7.26 10.58
CA ILE A 147 -2.69 6.09 9.97
C ILE A 147 -1.92 4.81 10.28
N LEU A 148 -2.60 3.67 10.25
CA LEU A 148 -2.01 2.33 10.40
C LEU A 148 -1.26 2.09 11.72
N GLU A 149 -1.53 2.88 12.77
CA GLU A 149 -0.87 2.74 14.08
C GLU A 149 -1.12 1.37 14.71
N LYS A 150 -2.32 0.82 14.52
CA LYS A 150 -2.70 -0.49 15.11
C LYS A 150 -2.15 -1.67 14.31
N GLU A 151 -1.98 -1.48 13.01
CA GLU A 151 -1.48 -2.50 12.09
C GLU A 151 0.03 -2.65 12.18
N MET A 152 0.72 -1.59 12.55
CA MET A 152 2.18 -1.56 12.72
C MET A 152 2.62 -2.02 14.09
#